data_1140f49929943a71daefffac39c8087a
#
_entry.id   1140f49929943a71daefffac39c8087a
#
_cell.length_a   1.000
_cell.length_b   1.000
_cell.length_c   1.000
_cell.angle_alpha   90.00
_cell.angle_beta   90.00
_cell.angle_gamma   90.00
#
_symmetry.space_group_name_H-M   'P 1'
#
loop_
_entity.id
_entity.type
_entity.pdbx_description
1 polymer ?
#
loop_
_entity_poly.entity_id
_entity_poly.type
_entity_poly.pdbx_seq_one_letter_code
_entity_poly.pdbx_strand_id
1 'polypeptide(L)'
;MLGTLSKMRTQLDEQNEVQYKLPVGDETIDLNPLIGKTLTLTHTGNIFCSSCGKKTKKSYSQGHCYVCMSKLASCDLCIMKPETCHYDKGTCREPEWAQDHCFVPHYVYLSNTSGIKVGITRYTQIPTRWIDQGATQGLPIFKVSTRQLSGLVEVELAKLINDKTNWQAMLKGNAEDVDLVEMANQLIPVIEERLQEIKQENPDFVIERLDDSIQGIKFPITEFPKKVKSHNFDKTPEVTGILQGIKGQYLIFDTGVINIRKFGSYEVSVAV
;
A
#
# COMPACT_ATOMS: atom_id res chain seq x y z
N MET A 1 14.61 -0.20 -21.96
CA MET A 1 15.06 -0.47 -20.59
C MET A 1 14.69 -1.90 -20.22
N LEU A 2 15.55 -2.65 -19.52
CA LEU A 2 15.31 -4.06 -19.15
C LEU A 2 15.69 -4.28 -17.69
N GLY A 3 14.81 -4.89 -16.88
CA GLY A 3 15.10 -5.19 -15.50
C GLY A 3 13.89 -5.69 -14.72
N THR A 4 14.07 -6.00 -13.44
CA THR A 4 12.98 -6.46 -12.57
C THR A 4 12.12 -5.30 -12.09
N LEU A 5 10.80 -5.48 -12.17
CA LEU A 5 9.85 -4.53 -11.62
C LEU A 5 9.94 -4.47 -10.09
N SER A 6 9.83 -3.28 -9.56
CA SER A 6 9.60 -3.01 -8.16
C SER A 6 8.37 -2.11 -7.98
N LYS A 7 7.88 -2.02 -6.75
CA LYS A 7 6.82 -1.08 -6.38
C LYS A 7 7.16 0.33 -6.87
N MET A 8 6.22 1.03 -7.49
CA MET A 8 6.40 2.42 -7.89
C MET A 8 6.73 3.28 -6.67
N ARG A 9 7.73 4.14 -6.80
CA ARG A 9 8.07 5.16 -5.80
C ARG A 9 7.19 6.38 -6.05
N THR A 10 6.77 7.03 -4.97
CA THR A 10 5.81 8.12 -5.02
C THR A 10 6.22 9.26 -4.12
N GLN A 11 5.91 10.48 -4.53
CA GLN A 11 6.08 11.70 -3.78
C GLN A 11 4.93 12.66 -4.12
N LEU A 12 4.46 13.46 -3.14
CA LEU A 12 3.57 14.57 -3.41
C LEU A 12 4.38 15.81 -3.81
N ASP A 13 3.88 16.54 -4.79
CA ASP A 13 4.36 17.88 -5.10
C ASP A 13 3.66 18.95 -4.24
N GLU A 14 3.97 20.23 -4.50
CA GLU A 14 3.40 21.37 -3.77
C GLU A 14 1.88 21.53 -3.98
N GLN A 15 1.32 20.95 -5.05
CA GLN A 15 -0.12 20.97 -5.36
C GLN A 15 -0.84 19.71 -4.84
N ASN A 16 -0.15 18.87 -4.05
CA ASN A 16 -0.61 17.57 -3.58
C ASN A 16 -0.90 16.58 -4.72
N GLU A 17 -0.28 16.75 -5.90
CA GLU A 17 -0.33 15.78 -6.98
C GLU A 17 0.79 14.75 -6.85
N VAL A 18 0.45 13.48 -7.10
CA VAL A 18 1.41 12.39 -6.95
C VAL A 18 2.36 12.35 -8.15
N GLN A 19 3.65 12.41 -7.85
CA GLN A 19 4.73 12.15 -8.79
C GLN A 19 5.17 10.69 -8.69
N TYR A 20 5.15 9.97 -9.81
CA TYR A 20 5.43 8.54 -9.88
C TYR A 20 6.75 8.22 -10.56
N LYS A 21 7.51 7.31 -9.96
CA LYS A 21 8.73 6.74 -10.55
C LYS A 21 8.62 5.22 -10.57
N LEU A 22 8.88 4.62 -11.74
CA LEU A 22 8.89 3.18 -11.91
C LEU A 22 10.34 2.66 -11.87
N PRO A 23 10.74 1.94 -10.81
CA PRO A 23 12.02 1.23 -10.80
C PRO A 23 11.96 -0.01 -11.70
N VAL A 24 12.97 -0.17 -12.55
CA VAL A 24 13.14 -1.32 -13.47
C VAL A 24 14.61 -1.75 -13.39
N GLY A 25 14.90 -2.79 -12.58
CA GLY A 25 16.26 -3.13 -12.21
C GLY A 25 16.92 -1.99 -11.45
N ASP A 26 18.09 -1.55 -11.92
CA ASP A 26 18.86 -0.44 -11.33
C ASP A 26 18.46 0.94 -11.90
N GLU A 27 17.60 0.96 -12.90
CA GLU A 27 17.14 2.19 -13.54
C GLU A 27 15.78 2.62 -12.99
N THR A 28 15.40 3.88 -13.28
CA THR A 28 14.11 4.45 -12.82
C THR A 28 13.53 5.34 -13.92
N ILE A 29 12.24 5.18 -14.19
CA ILE A 29 11.49 5.96 -15.18
C ILE A 29 10.55 6.93 -14.47
N ASP A 30 10.59 8.22 -14.81
CA ASP A 30 9.58 9.19 -14.42
C ASP A 30 8.31 8.96 -15.27
N LEU A 31 7.18 8.65 -14.60
CA LEU A 31 5.97 8.23 -15.30
C LEU A 31 5.02 9.38 -15.65
N ASN A 32 4.95 10.44 -14.83
CA ASN A 32 4.04 11.56 -15.09
C ASN A 32 4.22 12.18 -16.49
N PRO A 33 5.46 12.40 -17.02
CA PRO A 33 5.67 12.91 -18.38
C PRO A 33 5.28 11.94 -19.50
N LEU A 34 4.97 10.69 -19.17
CA LEU A 34 4.56 9.66 -20.12
C LEU A 34 3.03 9.56 -20.27
N ILE A 35 2.27 10.27 -19.44
CA ILE A 35 0.82 10.32 -19.60
C ILE A 35 0.46 10.95 -20.94
N GLY A 36 -0.41 10.29 -21.68
CA GLY A 36 -0.76 10.62 -23.07
C GLY A 36 0.13 9.97 -24.12
N LYS A 37 1.23 9.27 -23.75
CA LYS A 37 2.12 8.57 -24.67
C LYS A 37 1.87 7.06 -24.64
N THR A 38 2.31 6.39 -25.71
CA THR A 38 2.32 4.93 -25.76
C THR A 38 3.41 4.40 -24.84
N LEU A 39 3.05 3.47 -23.96
CA LEU A 39 3.97 2.75 -23.10
C LEU A 39 3.77 1.25 -23.31
N THR A 40 4.87 0.52 -23.50
CA THR A 40 4.87 -0.93 -23.66
C THR A 40 5.70 -1.58 -22.57
N LEU A 41 5.11 -2.57 -21.89
CA LEU A 41 5.75 -3.40 -20.89
C LEU A 41 5.70 -4.85 -21.37
N THR A 42 6.86 -5.49 -21.57
CA THR A 42 6.92 -6.89 -22.03
C THR A 42 7.66 -7.74 -21.00
N HIS A 43 6.98 -8.73 -20.41
CA HIS A 43 7.57 -9.71 -19.52
C HIS A 43 8.42 -10.71 -20.28
N THR A 44 9.66 -10.93 -19.86
CA THR A 44 10.64 -11.82 -20.52
C THR A 44 10.42 -13.30 -20.21
N GLY A 45 9.51 -13.64 -19.31
CA GLY A 45 9.34 -14.99 -18.79
C GLY A 45 10.22 -15.30 -17.56
N ASN A 46 11.02 -14.33 -17.10
CA ASN A 46 11.89 -14.48 -15.94
C ASN A 46 11.31 -13.77 -14.71
N ILE A 47 11.43 -14.42 -13.55
CA ILE A 47 11.08 -13.85 -12.25
C ILE A 47 12.29 -14.06 -11.34
N PHE A 48 12.76 -12.99 -10.67
CA PHE A 48 13.90 -13.06 -9.76
C PHE A 48 13.48 -12.60 -8.35
N CYS A 49 13.78 -13.41 -7.35
CA CYS A 49 13.44 -13.09 -5.96
C CYS A 49 14.06 -11.78 -5.51
N SER A 50 13.26 -10.85 -5.00
CA SER A 50 13.72 -9.53 -4.51
C SER A 50 14.67 -9.62 -3.31
N SER A 51 14.66 -10.74 -2.58
CA SER A 51 15.52 -10.93 -1.39
C SER A 51 16.83 -11.66 -1.72
N CYS A 52 16.78 -12.77 -2.46
CA CYS A 52 17.98 -13.59 -2.71
C CYS A 52 18.48 -13.56 -4.16
N GLY A 53 17.83 -12.82 -5.07
CA GLY A 53 18.21 -12.70 -6.48
C GLY A 53 18.01 -13.96 -7.33
N LYS A 54 17.66 -15.09 -6.73
CA LYS A 54 17.53 -16.35 -7.48
C LYS A 54 16.31 -16.35 -8.39
N LYS A 55 16.45 -16.94 -9.56
CA LYS A 55 15.33 -17.18 -10.47
C LYS A 55 14.30 -18.10 -9.84
N THR A 56 13.03 -17.77 -9.98
CA THR A 56 11.90 -18.51 -9.42
C THR A 56 10.79 -18.65 -10.45
N LYS A 57 9.95 -19.68 -10.30
CA LYS A 57 8.81 -19.92 -11.20
C LYS A 57 7.60 -19.07 -10.85
N LYS A 58 7.56 -18.50 -9.64
CA LYS A 58 6.41 -17.73 -9.13
C LYS A 58 6.88 -16.69 -8.12
N SER A 59 6.26 -15.52 -8.14
CA SER A 59 6.42 -14.49 -7.13
C SER A 59 5.44 -14.72 -5.99
N TYR A 60 5.96 -14.88 -4.77
CA TYR A 60 5.19 -14.97 -3.53
C TYR A 60 5.33 -13.65 -2.75
N SER A 61 4.32 -13.28 -1.99
CA SER A 61 4.33 -12.04 -1.18
C SER A 61 4.90 -10.83 -1.92
N GLN A 62 4.51 -10.68 -3.20
CA GLN A 62 4.87 -9.53 -4.03
C GLN A 62 6.39 -9.39 -4.30
N GLY A 63 7.07 -10.48 -4.54
CA GLY A 63 8.47 -10.40 -4.99
C GLY A 63 9.40 -11.48 -4.49
N HIS A 64 8.98 -12.42 -3.66
CA HIS A 64 9.86 -13.42 -3.07
C HIS A 64 9.73 -14.80 -3.72
N CYS A 65 10.80 -15.60 -3.69
CA CYS A 65 10.70 -17.04 -3.90
C CYS A 65 10.05 -17.72 -2.68
N TYR A 66 9.59 -18.96 -2.83
CA TYR A 66 8.94 -19.69 -1.73
C TYR A 66 9.82 -19.78 -0.47
N VAL A 67 11.11 -20.05 -0.63
CA VAL A 67 12.05 -20.17 0.50
C VAL A 67 12.19 -18.85 1.26
N CYS A 68 12.34 -17.72 0.57
CA CYS A 68 12.41 -16.40 1.23
C CYS A 68 11.07 -16.06 1.87
N MET A 69 9.96 -16.26 1.16
CA MET A 69 8.61 -16.02 1.70
C MET A 69 8.35 -16.80 2.99
N SER A 70 8.84 -18.03 3.11
CA SER A 70 8.64 -18.85 4.31
C SER A 70 9.55 -18.49 5.49
N LYS A 71 10.66 -17.74 5.26
CA LYS A 71 11.66 -17.41 6.28
C LYS A 71 11.62 -15.97 6.76
N LEU A 72 11.30 -15.03 5.88
CA LEU A 72 11.36 -13.62 6.20
C LEU A 72 10.23 -13.19 7.14
N ALA A 73 10.54 -12.36 8.13
CA ALA A 73 9.54 -11.74 8.99
C ALA A 73 8.59 -10.83 8.21
N SER A 74 9.10 -10.13 7.18
CA SER A 74 8.28 -9.28 6.29
C SER A 74 7.19 -10.04 5.52
N CYS A 75 7.26 -11.37 5.48
CA CYS A 75 6.28 -12.26 4.86
C CYS A 75 5.44 -13.05 5.87
N ASP A 76 5.62 -12.82 7.16
CA ASP A 76 4.85 -13.50 8.21
C ASP A 76 3.40 -13.03 8.24
N LEU A 77 2.51 -13.88 8.80
CA LEU A 77 1.09 -13.56 8.92
C LEU A 77 0.85 -12.30 9.76
N CYS A 78 1.65 -12.08 10.81
CA CYS A 78 1.55 -10.89 11.66
C CYS A 78 1.85 -9.57 10.92
N ILE A 79 2.42 -9.61 9.71
CA ILE A 79 2.52 -8.42 8.85
C ILE A 79 1.15 -8.02 8.28
N MET A 80 0.27 -8.98 8.05
CA MET A 80 -1.10 -8.74 7.59
C MET A 80 -2.11 -8.61 8.73
N LYS A 81 -1.81 -9.24 9.88
CA LYS A 81 -2.63 -9.29 11.09
C LYS A 81 -1.78 -8.97 12.32
N PRO A 82 -1.41 -7.70 12.53
CA PRO A 82 -0.47 -7.32 13.58
C PRO A 82 -0.93 -7.66 15.00
N GLU A 83 -2.22 -7.73 15.22
CA GLU A 83 -2.85 -8.16 16.48
C GLU A 83 -2.47 -9.59 16.86
N THR A 84 -2.05 -10.41 15.89
CA THR A 84 -1.59 -11.79 16.10
C THR A 84 -0.08 -11.91 16.30
N CYS A 85 0.61 -10.80 16.61
CA CYS A 85 2.05 -10.80 16.85
C CYS A 85 2.43 -11.85 17.90
N HIS A 86 3.51 -12.58 17.62
CA HIS A 86 3.98 -13.67 18.47
C HIS A 86 5.44 -13.48 18.91
N TYR A 87 5.91 -12.23 18.91
CA TYR A 87 7.26 -11.88 19.33
C TYR A 87 7.53 -12.31 20.78
N ASP A 88 6.62 -12.04 21.69
CA ASP A 88 6.74 -12.37 23.12
C ASP A 88 6.77 -13.88 23.39
N LYS A 89 6.31 -14.68 22.43
CA LYS A 89 6.40 -16.15 22.46
C LYS A 89 7.76 -16.68 22.01
N GLY A 90 8.69 -15.79 21.61
CA GLY A 90 10.02 -16.18 21.10
C GLY A 90 9.98 -16.86 19.73
N THR A 91 8.90 -16.73 18.97
CA THR A 91 8.71 -17.42 17.68
C THR A 91 8.78 -16.47 16.47
N CYS A 92 9.12 -15.18 16.69
CA CYS A 92 9.35 -14.23 15.60
C CYS A 92 10.47 -14.75 14.68
N ARG A 93 10.24 -14.69 13.35
CA ARG A 93 11.20 -15.22 12.36
C ARG A 93 12.53 -14.46 12.33
N GLU A 94 12.49 -13.15 12.54
CA GLU A 94 13.65 -12.25 12.53
C GLU A 94 13.49 -11.20 13.64
N PRO A 95 13.85 -11.53 14.91
CA PRO A 95 13.64 -10.62 16.05
C PRO A 95 14.41 -9.29 15.92
N GLU A 96 15.61 -9.30 15.32
CA GLU A 96 16.40 -8.09 15.08
C GLU A 96 15.73 -7.17 14.07
N TRP A 97 15.22 -7.73 12.96
CA TRP A 97 14.44 -6.97 11.98
C TRP A 97 13.18 -6.34 12.59
N ALA A 98 12.58 -7.01 13.57
CA ALA A 98 11.38 -6.49 14.25
C ALA A 98 11.66 -5.21 15.04
N GLN A 99 12.88 -5.00 15.56
CA GLN A 99 13.23 -3.77 16.29
C GLN A 99 13.04 -2.52 15.42
N ASP A 100 13.50 -2.57 14.16
CA ASP A 100 13.42 -1.44 13.22
C ASP A 100 12.08 -1.35 12.48
N HIS A 101 11.23 -2.38 12.58
CA HIS A 101 10.02 -2.47 11.76
C HIS A 101 8.73 -2.58 12.56
N CYS A 102 8.75 -3.24 13.72
CA CYS A 102 7.57 -3.49 14.55
C CYS A 102 7.59 -2.69 15.86
N PHE A 103 8.77 -2.50 16.47
CA PHE A 103 8.96 -1.73 17.73
C PHE A 103 9.32 -0.27 17.47
N VAL A 104 8.75 0.30 16.42
CA VAL A 104 8.82 1.72 16.07
C VAL A 104 7.42 2.30 16.04
N PRO A 105 7.26 3.63 16.14
CA PRO A 105 5.95 4.25 16.08
C PRO A 105 5.17 3.91 14.80
N HIS A 106 3.87 3.66 14.97
CA HIS A 106 2.93 3.44 13.87
C HIS A 106 1.78 4.43 13.96
N TYR A 107 1.21 4.74 12.80
CA TYR A 107 -0.05 5.47 12.71
C TYR A 107 -1.21 4.51 12.49
N VAL A 108 -2.32 4.74 13.20
CA VAL A 108 -3.66 4.30 12.83
C VAL A 108 -4.33 5.48 12.14
N TYR A 109 -4.92 5.27 10.99
CA TYR A 109 -5.46 6.35 10.15
C TYR A 109 -6.80 5.98 9.53
N LEU A 110 -7.58 7.00 9.20
CA LEU A 110 -8.70 6.90 8.28
C LEU A 110 -8.24 7.31 6.87
N SER A 111 -8.78 6.68 5.85
CA SER A 111 -8.54 7.05 4.47
C SER A 111 -9.77 6.83 3.60
N ASN A 112 -9.91 7.68 2.57
CA ASN A 112 -10.96 7.58 1.57
C ASN A 112 -10.36 7.07 0.25
N THR A 113 -10.73 5.87 -0.16
CA THR A 113 -10.26 5.23 -1.41
C THR A 113 -11.38 5.07 -2.44
N SER A 114 -12.38 4.26 -2.14
CA SER A 114 -13.69 4.12 -2.80
C SER A 114 -14.80 4.04 -1.73
N GLY A 115 -14.44 4.45 -0.53
CA GLY A 115 -15.16 4.45 0.71
C GLY A 115 -14.16 4.61 1.85
N ILE A 116 -14.65 4.91 3.03
CA ILE A 116 -13.82 5.11 4.22
C ILE A 116 -13.32 3.76 4.70
N LYS A 117 -12.06 3.72 5.09
CA LYS A 117 -11.45 2.59 5.78
C LYS A 117 -10.47 3.03 6.84
N VAL A 118 -10.30 2.19 7.85
CA VAL A 118 -9.18 2.27 8.77
C VAL A 118 -7.97 1.53 8.20
N GLY A 119 -6.79 1.95 8.57
CA GLY A 119 -5.56 1.27 8.20
C GLY A 119 -4.41 1.68 9.11
N ILE A 120 -3.33 0.95 8.99
CA ILE A 120 -2.12 1.17 9.79
C ILE A 120 -0.88 1.31 8.91
N THR A 121 0.10 2.04 9.42
CA THR A 121 1.40 2.14 8.76
C THR A 121 2.48 2.61 9.74
N ARG A 122 3.74 2.32 9.43
CA ARG A 122 4.87 2.95 10.15
C ARG A 122 4.82 4.46 9.97
N TYR A 123 5.26 5.21 10.98
CA TYR A 123 5.23 6.67 10.98
C TYR A 123 5.97 7.30 9.78
N THR A 124 7.00 6.62 9.23
CA THR A 124 7.76 7.08 8.08
C THR A 124 7.08 6.84 6.73
N GLN A 125 5.91 6.20 6.68
CA GLN A 125 5.27 5.75 5.45
C GLN A 125 4.03 6.59 5.06
N ILE A 126 3.77 7.68 5.73
CA ILE A 126 2.77 8.67 5.32
C ILE A 126 3.49 9.75 4.47
N PRO A 127 2.94 10.20 3.34
CA PRO A 127 1.67 9.80 2.73
C PRO A 127 1.77 8.59 1.78
N THR A 128 2.96 8.00 1.61
CA THR A 128 3.21 6.92 0.64
C THR A 128 2.19 5.77 0.76
N ARG A 129 1.81 5.40 2.00
CA ARG A 129 0.85 4.33 2.22
C ARG A 129 -0.54 4.65 1.67
N TRP A 130 -1.00 5.89 1.83
CA TRP A 130 -2.27 6.35 1.27
C TRP A 130 -2.25 6.37 -0.25
N ILE A 131 -1.15 6.90 -0.82
CA ILE A 131 -0.93 6.91 -2.27
C ILE A 131 -0.96 5.49 -2.84
N ASP A 132 -0.25 4.54 -2.22
CA ASP A 132 -0.23 3.14 -2.67
C ASP A 132 -1.61 2.48 -2.71
N GLN A 133 -2.49 2.90 -1.83
CA GLN A 133 -3.86 2.41 -1.75
C GLN A 133 -4.83 3.16 -2.67
N GLY A 134 -4.37 4.22 -3.32
CA GLY A 134 -5.19 5.08 -4.18
C GLY A 134 -6.17 5.96 -3.42
N ALA A 135 -5.85 6.31 -2.15
CA ALA A 135 -6.68 7.18 -1.33
C ALA A 135 -6.61 8.62 -1.82
N THR A 136 -7.77 9.29 -1.91
CA THR A 136 -7.87 10.72 -2.23
C THR A 136 -7.74 11.60 -1.00
N GLN A 137 -7.99 11.03 0.19
CA GLN A 137 -7.88 11.70 1.48
C GLN A 137 -7.29 10.73 2.50
N GLY A 138 -6.48 11.24 3.44
CA GLY A 138 -5.95 10.50 4.58
C GLY A 138 -5.89 11.37 5.83
N LEU A 139 -6.16 10.76 6.99
CA LEU A 139 -6.12 11.40 8.30
C LEU A 139 -5.51 10.44 9.31
N PRO A 140 -4.32 10.69 9.88
CA PRO A 140 -3.82 9.92 11.00
C PRO A 140 -4.61 10.29 12.26
N ILE A 141 -5.11 9.30 12.99
CA ILE A 141 -5.95 9.52 14.19
C ILE A 141 -5.26 9.10 15.48
N PHE A 142 -4.37 8.11 15.40
CA PHE A 142 -3.53 7.73 16.53
C PHE A 142 -2.09 7.49 16.08
N LYS A 143 -1.15 7.85 16.97
CA LYS A 143 0.24 7.41 16.93
C LYS A 143 0.44 6.43 18.09
N VAL A 144 0.94 5.26 17.78
CA VAL A 144 1.11 4.16 18.74
C VAL A 144 2.53 3.64 18.74
N SER A 145 2.99 3.11 19.86
CA SER A 145 4.40 2.74 20.06
C SER A 145 4.86 1.53 19.26
N THR A 146 3.95 0.61 18.91
CA THR A 146 4.32 -0.64 18.21
C THR A 146 3.34 -1.00 17.10
N ARG A 147 3.82 -1.87 16.18
CA ARG A 147 2.97 -2.44 15.14
C ARG A 147 1.83 -3.27 15.69
N GLN A 148 2.08 -4.10 16.72
CA GLN A 148 1.04 -4.92 17.35
C GLN A 148 -0.09 -4.06 17.89
N LEU A 149 0.27 -3.00 18.62
CA LEU A 149 -0.70 -2.06 19.16
C LEU A 149 -1.54 -1.39 18.08
N SER A 150 -0.89 -1.02 16.95
CA SER A 150 -1.64 -0.46 15.81
C SER A 150 -2.69 -1.44 15.27
N GLY A 151 -2.38 -2.73 15.23
CA GLY A 151 -3.32 -3.78 14.82
C GLY A 151 -4.47 -3.98 15.81
N LEU A 152 -4.18 -3.95 17.11
CA LEU A 152 -5.23 -4.03 18.16
C LEU A 152 -6.24 -2.88 18.03
N VAL A 153 -5.75 -1.65 17.82
CA VAL A 153 -6.61 -0.47 17.63
C VAL A 153 -7.36 -0.54 16.29
N GLU A 154 -6.67 -0.94 15.20
CA GLU A 154 -7.28 -1.09 13.88
C GLU A 154 -8.47 -2.05 13.90
N VAL A 155 -8.33 -3.21 14.57
CA VAL A 155 -9.39 -4.22 14.66
C VAL A 155 -10.65 -3.65 15.35
N GLU A 156 -10.50 -2.85 16.39
CA GLU A 156 -11.66 -2.26 17.08
C GLU A 156 -12.38 -1.24 16.19
N LEU A 157 -11.63 -0.35 15.54
CA LEU A 157 -12.22 0.61 14.60
C LEU A 157 -12.85 -0.07 13.37
N ALA A 158 -12.24 -1.15 12.87
CA ALA A 158 -12.74 -1.89 11.73
C ALA A 158 -14.11 -2.55 11.97
N LYS A 159 -14.48 -2.81 13.23
CA LYS A 159 -15.84 -3.30 13.59
C LYS A 159 -16.92 -2.25 13.31
N LEU A 160 -16.57 -0.97 13.35
CA LEU A 160 -17.48 0.17 13.18
C LEU A 160 -17.55 0.66 11.73
N ILE A 161 -16.56 0.33 10.93
CA ILE A 161 -16.46 0.75 9.53
C ILE A 161 -16.76 -0.44 8.62
N ASN A 162 -17.76 -0.29 7.76
CA ASN A 162 -18.05 -1.30 6.74
C ASN A 162 -17.05 -1.14 5.57
N ASP A 163 -15.85 -1.72 5.72
CA ASP A 163 -14.82 -1.68 4.68
C ASP A 163 -15.24 -2.52 3.48
N LYS A 164 -15.94 -1.90 2.54
CA LYS A 164 -16.26 -2.45 1.22
C LYS A 164 -15.42 -1.82 0.13
N THR A 165 -14.15 -1.50 0.42
CA THR A 165 -13.29 -0.89 -0.58
C THR A 165 -13.15 -1.81 -1.79
N ASN A 166 -13.55 -1.28 -2.94
CA ASN A 166 -13.49 -1.96 -4.23
C ASN A 166 -12.42 -1.29 -5.10
N TRP A 167 -11.36 -2.02 -5.41
CA TRP A 167 -10.26 -1.49 -6.22
C TRP A 167 -10.71 -1.02 -7.62
N GLN A 168 -11.76 -1.61 -8.20
CA GLN A 168 -12.31 -1.15 -9.48
C GLN A 168 -13.03 0.19 -9.32
N ALA A 169 -13.78 0.38 -8.23
CA ALA A 169 -14.41 1.65 -7.91
C ALA A 169 -13.37 2.72 -7.62
N MET A 170 -12.32 2.39 -6.89
CA MET A 170 -11.18 3.28 -6.63
C MET A 170 -10.55 3.78 -7.92
N LEU A 171 -10.33 2.90 -8.92
CA LEU A 171 -9.76 3.28 -10.23
C LEU A 171 -10.73 4.10 -11.11
N LYS A 172 -12.03 4.01 -10.89
CA LYS A 172 -13.03 4.83 -11.61
C LYS A 172 -13.18 6.25 -11.09
N GLY A 173 -12.51 6.59 -9.98
CA GLY A 173 -12.49 7.94 -9.45
C GLY A 173 -13.78 8.39 -8.75
N ASN A 174 -14.64 7.47 -8.32
CA ASN A 174 -15.97 7.77 -7.76
C ASN A 174 -15.94 8.08 -6.24
N ALA A 175 -14.78 8.32 -5.64
CA ALA A 175 -14.71 8.72 -4.23
C ALA A 175 -15.12 10.19 -4.10
N GLU A 176 -16.25 10.45 -3.45
CA GLU A 176 -16.64 11.79 -3.01
C GLU A 176 -15.82 12.18 -1.79
N ASP A 177 -15.53 13.46 -1.62
CA ASP A 177 -14.83 13.96 -0.43
C ASP A 177 -15.67 13.75 0.82
N VAL A 178 -15.02 13.34 1.90
CA VAL A 178 -15.63 13.03 3.19
C VAL A 178 -14.92 13.80 4.29
N ASP A 179 -15.67 14.27 5.27
CA ASP A 179 -15.10 14.82 6.50
C ASP A 179 -14.58 13.69 7.40
N LEU A 180 -13.29 13.36 7.22
CA LEU A 180 -12.63 12.31 8.02
C LEU A 180 -12.43 12.75 9.48
N VAL A 181 -12.40 14.06 9.79
CA VAL A 181 -12.30 14.58 11.17
C VAL A 181 -13.59 14.32 11.89
N GLU A 182 -14.73 14.67 11.30
CA GLU A 182 -16.05 14.39 11.85
C GLU A 182 -16.24 12.87 12.08
N MET A 183 -15.81 12.07 11.09
CA MET A 183 -15.85 10.61 11.23
C MET A 183 -15.00 10.11 12.40
N ALA A 184 -13.77 10.62 12.56
CA ALA A 184 -12.91 10.25 13.68
C ALA A 184 -13.54 10.63 15.02
N ASN A 185 -14.18 11.81 15.13
CA ASN A 185 -14.87 12.27 16.32
C ASN A 185 -16.08 11.40 16.69
N GLN A 186 -16.73 10.78 15.71
CA GLN A 186 -17.81 9.81 15.96
C GLN A 186 -17.29 8.44 16.36
N LEU A 187 -16.20 7.96 15.78
CA LEU A 187 -15.70 6.60 15.99
C LEU A 187 -14.88 6.45 17.27
N ILE A 188 -14.01 7.41 17.59
CA ILE A 188 -13.06 7.30 18.71
C ILE A 188 -13.75 7.11 20.06
N PRO A 189 -14.83 7.86 20.42
CA PRO A 189 -15.51 7.67 21.68
C PRO A 189 -16.11 6.28 21.87
N VAL A 190 -16.50 5.62 20.76
CA VAL A 190 -17.11 4.27 20.80
C VAL A 190 -16.11 3.21 21.25
N ILE A 191 -14.82 3.39 20.90
CA ILE A 191 -13.77 2.43 21.26
C ILE A 191 -12.97 2.82 22.51
N GLU A 192 -13.29 3.94 23.16
CA GLU A 192 -12.50 4.51 24.27
C GLU A 192 -12.32 3.51 25.42
N GLU A 193 -13.39 2.84 25.83
CA GLU A 193 -13.33 1.81 26.89
C GLU A 193 -12.34 0.70 26.50
N ARG A 194 -12.42 0.22 25.26
CA ARG A 194 -11.52 -0.83 24.78
C ARG A 194 -10.06 -0.34 24.69
N LEU A 195 -9.82 0.92 24.33
CA LEU A 195 -8.48 1.50 24.37
C LEU A 195 -7.88 1.51 25.78
N GLN A 196 -8.72 1.78 26.81
CA GLN A 196 -8.27 1.74 28.20
C GLN A 196 -7.94 0.30 28.64
N GLU A 197 -8.75 -0.69 28.26
CA GLU A 197 -8.45 -2.10 28.52
C GLU A 197 -7.12 -2.52 27.87
N ILE A 198 -6.89 -2.19 26.58
CA ILE A 198 -5.65 -2.48 25.88
C ILE A 198 -4.44 -1.88 26.60
N LYS A 199 -4.56 -0.65 27.13
CA LYS A 199 -3.50 -0.01 27.93
C LYS A 199 -3.27 -0.73 29.27
N GLN A 200 -4.33 -1.20 29.93
CA GLN A 200 -4.20 -1.96 31.18
C GLN A 200 -3.54 -3.33 30.97
N GLU A 201 -3.90 -4.01 29.86
CA GLU A 201 -3.30 -5.29 29.47
C GLU A 201 -1.80 -5.13 29.07
N ASN A 202 -1.40 -3.93 28.62
CA ASN A 202 -0.07 -3.63 28.08
C ASN A 202 0.43 -2.27 28.61
N PRO A 203 0.90 -2.18 29.87
CA PRO A 203 1.23 -0.90 30.51
C PRO A 203 2.32 -0.09 29.80
N ASP A 204 3.23 -0.75 29.09
CA ASP A 204 4.31 -0.13 28.32
C ASP A 204 3.87 0.44 26.96
N PHE A 205 2.61 0.17 26.54
CA PHE A 205 2.08 0.63 25.27
C PHE A 205 1.62 2.09 25.36
N VAL A 206 2.05 2.89 24.40
CA VAL A 206 1.68 4.30 24.27
C VAL A 206 0.71 4.47 23.11
N ILE A 207 -0.47 5.04 23.40
CA ILE A 207 -1.47 5.46 22.41
C ILE A 207 -1.62 6.98 22.55
N GLU A 208 -1.21 7.71 21.54
CA GLU A 208 -1.34 9.15 21.43
C GLU A 208 -2.46 9.47 20.41
N ARG A 209 -3.50 10.19 20.83
CA ARG A 209 -4.49 10.73 19.90
C ARG A 209 -3.89 11.91 19.15
N LEU A 210 -4.11 11.96 17.84
CA LEU A 210 -3.66 13.05 16.99
C LEU A 210 -4.82 13.98 16.66
N ASP A 211 -4.50 15.25 16.51
CA ASP A 211 -5.41 16.30 16.05
C ASP A 211 -4.86 16.90 14.75
N ASP A 212 -4.71 16.03 13.75
CA ASP A 212 -4.16 16.37 12.46
C ASP A 212 -5.23 16.86 11.47
N SER A 213 -4.79 17.48 10.39
CA SER A 213 -5.64 17.88 9.28
C SER A 213 -5.72 16.81 8.21
N ILE A 214 -6.82 16.81 7.45
CA ILE A 214 -7.00 15.91 6.31
C ILE A 214 -5.97 16.25 5.23
N GLN A 215 -5.19 15.25 4.82
CA GLN A 215 -4.31 15.34 3.67
C GLN A 215 -5.07 14.93 2.41
N GLY A 216 -5.31 15.89 1.51
CA GLY A 216 -5.81 15.62 0.16
C GLY A 216 -4.71 15.09 -0.76
N ILE A 217 -5.07 14.20 -1.67
CA ILE A 217 -4.15 13.55 -2.62
C ILE A 217 -4.77 13.57 -4.01
N LYS A 218 -4.07 14.15 -4.98
CA LYS A 218 -4.47 14.19 -6.39
C LYS A 218 -3.65 13.18 -7.19
N PHE A 219 -4.32 12.42 -8.03
CA PHE A 219 -3.66 11.46 -8.90
C PHE A 219 -3.55 12.00 -10.32
N PRO A 220 -2.43 11.78 -11.02
CA PRO A 220 -2.24 12.22 -12.40
C PRO A 220 -3.04 11.32 -13.34
N ILE A 221 -4.28 11.69 -13.63
CA ILE A 221 -5.22 10.96 -14.48
C ILE A 221 -5.88 11.93 -15.45
N THR A 222 -5.73 11.65 -16.75
CA THR A 222 -6.41 12.42 -17.81
C THR A 222 -7.77 11.84 -18.16
N GLU A 223 -7.92 10.51 -18.06
CA GLU A 223 -9.18 9.83 -18.33
C GLU A 223 -9.36 8.63 -17.39
N PHE A 224 -10.49 8.60 -16.69
CA PHE A 224 -10.86 7.46 -15.84
C PHE A 224 -11.44 6.31 -16.64
N PRO A 225 -11.08 5.04 -16.34
CA PRO A 225 -11.57 3.90 -17.08
C PRO A 225 -13.08 3.68 -16.85
N LYS A 226 -13.89 3.70 -17.90
CA LYS A 226 -15.32 3.35 -17.85
C LYS A 226 -15.51 1.88 -17.44
N LYS A 227 -14.63 1.01 -17.93
CA LYS A 227 -14.62 -0.43 -17.67
C LYS A 227 -13.23 -0.87 -17.28
N VAL A 228 -13.07 -1.43 -16.08
CA VAL A 228 -11.78 -1.85 -15.58
C VAL A 228 -11.47 -3.27 -16.04
N LYS A 229 -10.59 -3.39 -17.06
CA LYS A 229 -10.03 -4.65 -17.55
C LYS A 229 -8.60 -4.78 -17.02
N SER A 230 -8.32 -5.83 -16.26
CA SER A 230 -6.98 -6.05 -15.70
C SER A 230 -6.08 -6.83 -16.66
N HIS A 231 -4.91 -6.25 -16.99
CA HIS A 231 -3.82 -6.96 -17.64
C HIS A 231 -3.10 -7.88 -16.65
N ASN A 232 -2.53 -8.97 -17.18
CA ASN A 232 -1.83 -9.96 -16.36
C ASN A 232 -0.71 -10.61 -17.18
N PHE A 233 0.54 -10.41 -16.78
CA PHE A 233 1.72 -10.96 -17.45
C PHE A 233 1.76 -12.49 -17.49
N ASP A 234 1.12 -13.18 -16.51
CA ASP A 234 1.03 -14.65 -16.53
C ASP A 234 0.14 -15.19 -17.65
N LYS A 235 -0.73 -14.33 -18.23
CA LYS A 235 -1.64 -14.68 -19.32
C LYS A 235 -1.19 -14.11 -20.67
N THR A 236 -0.74 -12.86 -20.65
CA THR A 236 -0.34 -12.10 -21.82
C THR A 236 0.93 -11.34 -21.44
N PRO A 237 2.10 -11.74 -21.97
CA PRO A 237 3.38 -11.20 -21.53
C PRO A 237 3.57 -9.73 -21.90
N GLU A 238 2.82 -9.22 -22.87
CA GLU A 238 2.91 -7.83 -23.32
C GLU A 238 1.67 -7.04 -22.90
N VAL A 239 1.91 -5.83 -22.41
CA VAL A 239 0.91 -4.81 -22.12
C VAL A 239 1.35 -3.53 -22.84
N THR A 240 0.54 -3.08 -23.78
CA THR A 240 0.79 -1.85 -24.55
C THR A 240 -0.47 -1.01 -24.65
N GLY A 241 -0.31 0.30 -24.70
CA GLY A 241 -1.40 1.25 -24.85
C GLY A 241 -0.97 2.68 -24.53
N ILE A 242 -1.89 3.61 -24.66
CA ILE A 242 -1.70 5.00 -24.25
C ILE A 242 -1.89 5.07 -22.73
N LEU A 243 -0.88 5.55 -22.01
CA LEU A 243 -0.98 5.75 -20.55
C LEU A 243 -1.92 6.94 -20.27
N GLN A 244 -3.12 6.65 -19.74
CA GLN A 244 -4.16 7.65 -19.43
C GLN A 244 -4.06 8.20 -18.01
N GLY A 245 -3.35 7.49 -17.12
CA GLY A 245 -3.16 7.94 -15.75
C GLY A 245 -2.54 6.88 -14.84
N ILE A 246 -2.31 7.30 -13.60
CA ILE A 246 -1.70 6.46 -12.58
C ILE A 246 -2.45 6.67 -11.27
N LYS A 247 -2.88 5.59 -10.60
CA LYS A 247 -3.51 5.65 -9.28
C LYS A 247 -3.13 4.46 -8.40
N GLY A 248 -2.70 4.75 -7.18
CA GLY A 248 -2.15 3.70 -6.32
C GLY A 248 -0.91 3.08 -6.94
N GLN A 249 -0.91 1.77 -7.07
CA GLN A 249 0.12 1.02 -7.77
C GLN A 249 -0.36 0.53 -9.14
N TYR A 250 -1.35 1.22 -9.75
CA TYR A 250 -1.91 0.88 -11.05
C TYR A 250 -1.51 1.88 -12.12
N LEU A 251 -1.03 1.37 -13.26
CA LEU A 251 -1.01 2.10 -14.52
C LEU A 251 -2.35 1.91 -15.21
N ILE A 252 -2.93 3.00 -15.71
CA ILE A 252 -4.22 3.04 -16.39
C ILE A 252 -3.96 3.33 -17.86
N PHE A 253 -4.25 2.35 -18.72
CA PHE A 253 -4.12 2.46 -20.17
C PHE A 253 -5.51 2.54 -20.81
N ASP A 254 -5.57 3.01 -22.05
CA ASP A 254 -6.75 2.91 -22.91
C ASP A 254 -7.19 1.46 -23.15
N THR A 255 -6.26 0.50 -23.07
CA THR A 255 -6.49 -0.95 -23.24
C THR A 255 -6.88 -1.69 -21.96
N GLY A 256 -6.69 -1.05 -20.78
CA GLY A 256 -6.98 -1.64 -19.46
C GLY A 256 -6.04 -1.13 -18.38
N VAL A 257 -5.93 -1.85 -17.28
CA VAL A 257 -5.11 -1.45 -16.13
C VAL A 257 -4.15 -2.57 -15.72
N ILE A 258 -2.98 -2.22 -15.19
CA ILE A 258 -2.05 -3.18 -14.60
C ILE A 258 -1.60 -2.74 -13.21
N ASN A 259 -1.64 -3.65 -12.24
CA ASN A 259 -1.09 -3.42 -10.91
C ASN A 259 0.40 -3.78 -10.89
N ILE A 260 1.27 -2.79 -10.86
CA ILE A 260 2.73 -2.99 -10.87
C ILE A 260 3.20 -3.77 -9.64
N ARG A 261 2.64 -3.48 -8.47
CA ARG A 261 3.02 -4.15 -7.22
C ARG A 261 2.77 -5.67 -7.25
N LYS A 262 1.74 -6.11 -7.98
CA LYS A 262 1.44 -7.54 -8.16
C LYS A 262 2.56 -8.27 -8.89
N PHE A 263 3.26 -7.57 -9.79
CA PHE A 263 4.32 -8.11 -10.62
C PHE A 263 5.72 -7.70 -10.14
N GLY A 264 5.87 -7.39 -8.87
CA GLY A 264 7.18 -7.22 -8.25
C GLY A 264 8.07 -8.43 -8.53
N SER A 265 9.34 -8.19 -8.88
CA SER A 265 10.34 -9.20 -9.27
C SER A 265 10.19 -9.83 -10.66
N TYR A 266 9.16 -9.50 -11.42
CA TYR A 266 9.07 -9.88 -12.83
C TYR A 266 10.08 -9.08 -13.65
N GLU A 267 10.87 -9.75 -14.47
CA GLU A 267 11.76 -9.07 -15.41
C GLU A 267 10.95 -8.61 -16.62
N VAL A 268 11.04 -7.31 -16.91
CA VAL A 268 10.31 -6.70 -18.03
C VAL A 268 11.24 -5.82 -18.87
N SER A 269 10.95 -5.75 -20.16
CA SER A 269 11.43 -4.66 -20.99
C SER A 269 10.39 -3.55 -21.03
N VAL A 270 10.84 -2.29 -20.99
CA VAL A 270 10.00 -1.10 -21.06
C VAL A 270 10.41 -0.28 -22.26
N ALA A 271 9.44 0.05 -23.13
CA ALA A 271 9.58 0.94 -24.28
C ALA A 271 8.56 2.07 -24.20
N VAL A 272 8.98 3.28 -24.57
CA VAL A 272 8.19 4.53 -24.60
C VAL A 272 8.17 5.06 -26.01
#